data_7707ee1407c01117af77ef93b29d5a75
#
_entry.id   7707ee1407c01117af77ef93b29d5a75
#
_cell.length_a   1.000
_cell.length_b   1.000
_cell.length_c   1.000
_cell.angle_alpha   90.00
_cell.angle_beta   90.00
_cell.angle_gamma   90.00
#
_symmetry.space_group_name_H-M   'P 1'
#
loop_
_entity.id
_entity.type
_entity.pdbx_description
1 polymer ?
#
loop_
_entity_poly.entity_id
_entity_poly.type
_entity_poly.pdbx_seq_one_letter_code
_entity_poly.pdbx_strand_id
1 'polypeptide(L)'
;MNWLKKLTKALLLMILVELIMALSISLVFQKVLIHEVVKETIKKQIITNVEVEEKEYQEKINELLENEEVSKLMDDYLNIALQGLTEEEQNDEELMKEKTIEFIEENREILENEFNVTITDEDMNHLENESIDNKIMKITEEIIEIKKELTDTEKLVLKIYSYLISNTFRILMILSIMITLILLCLLEKNAWVWIKYLTQSTIFTGIGFIAISMAVKYIVQVSTYNSLSINISKMSLYGVIMTLSSLFLLTIYTIIAHAHKKKELENEINSEKPNQGV
;
A
#
# COMPACT_ATOMS: atom_id res chain seq x y z
N MET A 1 35.07 -23.34 1.20
CA MET A 1 33.60 -23.59 1.04
C MET A 1 32.72 -22.82 2.00
N ASN A 2 33.06 -22.66 3.29
CA ASN A 2 32.25 -21.92 4.26
C ASN A 2 32.12 -20.38 4.00
N TRP A 3 33.16 -19.75 3.42
CA TRP A 3 33.12 -18.30 3.16
C TRP A 3 32.16 -17.93 2.03
N LEU A 4 32.16 -18.68 0.93
CA LEU A 4 31.25 -18.47 -0.19
C LEU A 4 29.79 -18.61 0.24
N LYS A 5 29.48 -19.64 1.05
CA LYS A 5 28.13 -19.83 1.61
C LYS A 5 27.69 -18.63 2.47
N LYS A 6 28.61 -18.10 3.31
CA LYS A 6 28.30 -16.92 4.13
C LYS A 6 28.05 -15.67 3.28
N LEU A 7 28.85 -15.46 2.23
CA LEU A 7 28.70 -14.34 1.31
C LEU A 7 27.35 -14.41 0.56
N THR A 8 27.04 -15.59 -0.04
CA THR A 8 25.76 -15.81 -0.73
C THR A 8 24.58 -15.57 0.18
N LYS A 9 24.64 -16.02 1.43
CA LYS A 9 23.60 -15.77 2.43
C LYS A 9 23.44 -14.27 2.74
N ALA A 10 24.53 -13.55 2.92
CA ALA A 10 24.48 -12.10 3.16
C ALA A 10 23.86 -11.35 1.99
N LEU A 11 24.22 -11.70 0.75
CA LEU A 11 23.62 -11.13 -0.46
C LEU A 11 22.13 -11.41 -0.57
N LEU A 12 21.69 -12.65 -0.33
CA LEU A 12 20.27 -13.01 -0.34
C LEU A 12 19.47 -12.26 0.73
N LEU A 13 20.07 -12.04 1.91
CA LEU A 13 19.43 -11.24 2.97
C LEU A 13 19.29 -9.76 2.58
N MET A 14 20.31 -9.17 1.94
CA MET A 14 20.21 -7.80 1.42
C MET A 14 19.11 -7.69 0.38
N ILE A 15 19.08 -8.62 -0.59
CA ILE A 15 18.02 -8.67 -1.60
C ILE A 15 16.64 -8.80 -0.94
N LEU A 16 16.49 -9.65 0.08
CA LEU A 16 15.23 -9.83 0.79
C LEU A 16 14.77 -8.55 1.49
N VAL A 17 15.67 -7.80 2.13
CA VAL A 17 15.36 -6.51 2.75
C VAL A 17 14.90 -5.50 1.70
N GLU A 18 15.61 -5.40 0.56
CA GLU A 18 15.26 -4.49 -0.54
C GLU A 18 13.90 -4.84 -1.15
N LEU A 19 13.60 -6.13 -1.36
CA LEU A 19 12.31 -6.58 -1.89
C LEU A 19 11.15 -6.27 -0.92
N ILE A 20 11.33 -6.53 0.37
CA ILE A 20 10.31 -6.21 1.39
C ILE A 20 10.13 -4.69 1.49
N MET A 21 11.21 -3.92 1.42
CA MET A 21 11.14 -2.46 1.42
C MET A 21 10.41 -1.93 0.18
N ALA A 22 10.72 -2.43 -1.01
CA ALA A 22 10.05 -2.05 -2.24
C ALA A 22 8.55 -2.38 -2.22
N LEU A 23 8.17 -3.58 -1.75
CA LEU A 23 6.77 -3.96 -1.56
C LEU A 23 6.08 -3.05 -0.54
N SER A 24 6.72 -2.78 0.59
CA SER A 24 6.17 -1.94 1.64
C SER A 24 6.01 -0.48 1.18
N ILE A 25 6.98 0.05 0.42
CA ILE A 25 6.88 1.37 -0.22
C ILE A 25 5.66 1.38 -1.16
N SER A 26 5.53 0.39 -2.05
CA SER A 26 4.38 0.29 -2.96
C SER A 26 3.03 0.36 -2.23
N LEU A 27 2.89 -0.37 -1.12
CA LEU A 27 1.65 -0.40 -0.33
C LEU A 27 1.40 0.91 0.44
N VAL A 28 2.45 1.49 1.03
CA VAL A 28 2.35 2.72 1.82
C VAL A 28 2.14 3.94 0.92
N PHE A 29 2.84 4.03 -0.22
CA PHE A 29 2.68 5.15 -1.16
C PHE A 29 1.27 5.25 -1.70
N GLN A 30 0.64 4.13 -2.06
CA GLN A 30 -0.74 4.16 -2.53
C GLN A 30 -1.69 4.65 -1.44
N LYS A 31 -1.63 4.05 -0.23
CA LYS A 31 -2.60 4.34 0.84
C LYS A 31 -2.36 5.64 1.61
N VAL A 32 -1.12 6.08 1.74
CA VAL A 32 -0.78 7.19 2.64
C VAL A 32 -0.52 8.50 1.90
N LEU A 33 0.21 8.47 0.79
CA LEU A 33 0.59 9.71 0.11
C LEU A 33 -0.51 10.20 -0.82
N ILE A 34 -1.05 9.34 -1.65
CA ILE A 34 -1.96 9.78 -2.70
C ILE A 34 -3.36 9.88 -2.18
N HIS A 35 -3.84 8.86 -1.50
CA HIS A 35 -5.18 8.87 -0.94
C HIS A 35 -5.39 10.09 -0.02
N GLU A 36 -4.46 10.38 0.89
CA GLU A 36 -4.55 11.53 1.78
C GLU A 36 -4.42 12.87 1.03
N VAL A 37 -3.51 12.97 0.04
CA VAL A 37 -3.35 14.21 -0.75
C VAL A 37 -4.58 14.48 -1.61
N VAL A 38 -5.10 13.47 -2.29
CA VAL A 38 -6.31 13.58 -3.13
C VAL A 38 -7.53 13.90 -2.25
N LYS A 39 -7.70 13.17 -1.14
CA LYS A 39 -8.76 13.41 -0.17
C LYS A 39 -8.76 14.84 0.35
N GLU A 40 -7.61 15.35 0.79
CA GLU A 40 -7.48 16.74 1.28
C GLU A 40 -7.71 17.76 0.17
N THR A 41 -7.30 17.48 -1.07
CA THR A 41 -7.51 18.34 -2.21
C THR A 41 -9.00 18.41 -2.57
N ILE A 42 -9.67 17.27 -2.69
CA ILE A 42 -11.12 17.17 -2.96
C ILE A 42 -11.90 17.85 -1.84
N LYS A 43 -11.56 17.59 -0.58
CA LYS A 43 -12.16 18.24 0.56
C LYS A 43 -12.06 19.76 0.48
N LYS A 44 -10.88 20.30 0.17
CA LYS A 44 -10.70 21.74 -0.01
C LYS A 44 -11.53 22.28 -1.16
N GLN A 45 -11.59 21.58 -2.31
CA GLN A 45 -12.39 22.00 -3.45
C GLN A 45 -13.89 21.96 -3.15
N ILE A 46 -14.39 20.91 -2.48
CA ILE A 46 -15.80 20.83 -2.09
C ILE A 46 -16.15 21.97 -1.12
N ILE A 47 -15.34 22.18 -0.07
CA ILE A 47 -15.57 23.23 0.92
C ILE A 47 -15.49 24.64 0.29
N THR A 48 -14.62 24.83 -0.71
CA THR A 48 -14.44 26.14 -1.36
C THR A 48 -15.55 26.41 -2.40
N ASN A 49 -16.02 25.38 -3.11
CA ASN A 49 -17.00 25.51 -4.19
C ASN A 49 -18.46 25.44 -3.71
N VAL A 50 -18.69 24.82 -2.55
CA VAL A 50 -19.98 24.85 -1.87
C VAL A 50 -19.82 25.92 -0.80
N GLU A 51 -20.44 27.09 -0.97
CA GLU A 51 -20.55 28.14 0.04
C GLU A 51 -21.40 27.66 1.25
N VAL A 52 -21.02 26.50 1.80
CA VAL A 52 -21.74 25.89 2.92
C VAL A 52 -21.13 26.43 4.21
N GLU A 53 -21.74 27.48 4.73
CA GLU A 53 -21.41 28.03 6.05
C GLU A 53 -21.80 27.10 7.21
N GLU A 54 -22.56 26.04 6.97
CA GLU A 54 -23.05 25.14 8.01
C GLU A 54 -22.01 24.03 8.33
N LYS A 55 -21.49 24.09 9.54
CA LYS A 55 -20.56 23.09 10.10
C LYS A 55 -21.07 21.65 9.97
N GLU A 56 -22.38 21.44 10.05
CA GLU A 56 -23.02 20.12 9.94
C GLU A 56 -22.78 19.46 8.58
N TYR A 57 -22.83 20.22 7.48
CA TYR A 57 -22.51 19.69 6.15
C TYR A 57 -21.01 19.38 6.00
N GLN A 58 -20.15 20.17 6.61
CA GLN A 58 -18.71 19.90 6.59
C GLN A 58 -18.37 18.62 7.34
N GLU A 59 -19.04 18.33 8.45
CA GLU A 59 -18.89 17.08 9.19
C GLU A 59 -19.37 15.88 8.38
N LYS A 60 -20.54 15.96 7.73
CA LYS A 60 -21.07 14.91 6.84
C LYS A 60 -20.17 14.64 5.64
N ILE A 61 -19.63 15.68 5.00
CA ILE A 61 -18.66 15.52 3.91
C ILE A 61 -17.40 14.83 4.41
N ASN A 62 -16.91 15.16 5.61
CA ASN A 62 -15.75 14.50 6.19
C ASN A 62 -16.02 13.02 6.47
N GLU A 63 -17.16 12.68 7.07
CA GLU A 63 -17.58 11.30 7.33
C GLU A 63 -17.70 10.51 6.03
N LEU A 64 -18.30 11.11 4.99
CA LEU A 64 -18.39 10.49 3.67
C LEU A 64 -17.02 10.22 3.05
N LEU A 65 -16.10 11.18 3.10
CA LEU A 65 -14.72 11.01 2.58
C LEU A 65 -13.87 10.06 3.42
N GLU A 66 -14.29 9.73 4.64
CA GLU A 66 -13.68 8.71 5.51
C GLU A 66 -14.30 7.32 5.33
N ASN A 67 -15.40 7.21 4.60
CA ASN A 67 -16.03 5.95 4.26
C ASN A 67 -15.10 5.11 3.37
N GLU A 68 -15.00 3.81 3.65
CA GLU A 68 -14.09 2.88 2.95
C GLU A 68 -14.45 2.75 1.47
N GLU A 69 -15.75 2.75 1.13
CA GLU A 69 -16.22 2.61 -0.25
C GLU A 69 -15.98 3.88 -1.07
N VAL A 70 -16.18 5.06 -0.50
CA VAL A 70 -15.80 6.34 -1.13
C VAL A 70 -14.30 6.41 -1.36
N SER A 71 -13.54 5.94 -0.37
CA SER A 71 -12.08 5.83 -0.45
C SER A 71 -11.65 4.95 -1.62
N LYS A 72 -12.33 3.83 -1.83
CA LYS A 72 -12.08 2.90 -2.94
C LYS A 72 -12.40 3.55 -4.30
N LEU A 73 -13.55 4.23 -4.42
CA LEU A 73 -13.89 4.97 -5.65
C LEU A 73 -12.84 6.04 -5.98
N MET A 74 -12.36 6.76 -4.96
CA MET A 74 -11.28 7.76 -5.15
C MET A 74 -9.98 7.11 -5.62
N ASP A 75 -9.63 5.93 -5.08
CA ASP A 75 -8.47 5.17 -5.52
C ASP A 75 -8.62 4.68 -6.97
N ASP A 76 -9.81 4.24 -7.37
CA ASP A 76 -10.11 3.83 -8.75
C ASP A 76 -10.00 5.02 -9.73
N TYR A 77 -10.57 6.18 -9.38
CA TYR A 77 -10.44 7.41 -10.18
C TYR A 77 -9.00 7.85 -10.35
N LEU A 78 -8.23 7.78 -9.25
CA LEU A 78 -6.82 8.13 -9.31
C LEU A 78 -6.04 7.17 -10.20
N ASN A 79 -6.32 5.87 -10.14
CA ASN A 79 -5.68 4.88 -10.99
C ASN A 79 -6.00 5.13 -12.48
N ILE A 80 -7.26 5.42 -12.80
CA ILE A 80 -7.69 5.76 -14.17
C ILE A 80 -6.97 7.04 -14.63
N ALA A 81 -6.96 8.09 -13.81
CA ALA A 81 -6.28 9.35 -14.14
C ALA A 81 -4.77 9.15 -14.37
N LEU A 82 -4.10 8.35 -13.52
CA LEU A 82 -2.68 8.04 -13.68
C LEU A 82 -2.41 7.23 -14.95
N GLN A 83 -3.28 6.31 -15.31
CA GLN A 83 -3.19 5.55 -16.56
C GLN A 83 -3.38 6.48 -17.74
N GLY A 84 -4.40 7.35 -17.73
CA GLY A 84 -4.63 8.36 -18.77
C GLY A 84 -3.45 9.32 -18.96
N LEU A 85 -2.74 9.68 -17.88
CA LEU A 85 -1.53 10.50 -17.97
C LEU A 85 -0.32 9.76 -18.55
N THR A 86 -0.25 8.42 -18.43
CA THR A 86 0.93 7.61 -18.78
C THR A 86 0.77 6.82 -20.07
N GLU A 87 -0.45 6.51 -20.50
CA GLU A 87 -0.77 5.70 -21.67
C GLU A 87 -1.35 6.56 -22.82
N GLU A 88 -1.19 6.15 -24.07
CA GLU A 88 -1.56 6.97 -25.22
C GLU A 88 -3.05 6.85 -25.59
N GLU A 89 -3.71 5.72 -25.31
CA GLU A 89 -5.10 5.45 -25.68
C GLU A 89 -5.83 4.70 -24.56
N GLN A 90 -6.59 5.43 -23.77
CA GLN A 90 -7.53 4.82 -22.83
C GLN A 90 -8.85 5.60 -22.83
N ASN A 91 -9.96 4.87 -22.72
CA ASN A 91 -11.29 5.48 -22.59
C ASN A 91 -11.58 5.80 -21.12
N ASP A 92 -10.82 6.78 -20.58
CA ASP A 92 -10.86 7.16 -19.19
C ASP A 92 -12.26 7.61 -18.74
N GLU A 93 -13.00 8.23 -19.67
CA GLU A 93 -14.36 8.71 -19.45
C GLU A 93 -15.33 7.55 -19.16
N GLU A 94 -15.31 6.52 -20.00
CA GLU A 94 -16.19 5.36 -19.87
C GLU A 94 -15.86 4.55 -18.60
N LEU A 95 -14.58 4.39 -18.29
CA LEU A 95 -14.13 3.72 -17.07
C LEU A 95 -14.53 4.47 -15.79
N MET A 96 -14.39 5.80 -15.76
CA MET A 96 -14.83 6.63 -14.63
C MET A 96 -16.35 6.56 -14.45
N LYS A 97 -17.09 6.58 -15.56
CA LYS A 97 -18.54 6.43 -15.55
C LYS A 97 -18.97 5.08 -14.98
N GLU A 98 -18.39 3.99 -15.48
CA GLU A 98 -18.65 2.64 -15.00
C GLU A 98 -18.40 2.54 -13.48
N LYS A 99 -17.27 3.02 -13.01
CA LYS A 99 -16.94 3.01 -11.57
C LYS A 99 -17.86 3.87 -10.71
N THR A 100 -18.37 4.98 -11.25
CA THR A 100 -19.35 5.81 -10.53
C THR A 100 -20.68 5.11 -10.38
N ILE A 101 -21.16 4.48 -11.47
CA ILE A 101 -22.45 3.75 -11.46
C ILE A 101 -22.34 2.56 -10.52
N GLU A 102 -21.28 1.74 -10.64
CA GLU A 102 -21.00 0.60 -9.74
C GLU A 102 -21.01 1.05 -8.27
N PHE A 103 -20.34 2.15 -7.94
CA PHE A 103 -20.31 2.70 -6.59
C PHE A 103 -21.69 3.09 -6.07
N ILE A 104 -22.51 3.81 -6.88
CA ILE A 104 -23.85 4.25 -6.49
C ILE A 104 -24.79 3.05 -6.31
N GLU A 105 -24.70 2.04 -7.18
CA GLU A 105 -25.50 0.80 -7.07
C GLU A 105 -25.14 0.03 -5.81
N GLU A 106 -23.85 -0.21 -5.56
CA GLU A 106 -23.38 -0.97 -4.40
C GLU A 106 -23.68 -0.26 -3.06
N ASN A 107 -23.70 1.07 -3.06
CA ASN A 107 -23.86 1.87 -1.85
C ASN A 107 -25.21 2.60 -1.76
N ARG A 108 -26.21 2.24 -2.58
CA ARG A 108 -27.49 2.93 -2.69
C ARG A 108 -28.16 3.13 -1.33
N GLU A 109 -28.28 2.08 -0.52
CA GLU A 109 -28.93 2.13 0.80
C GLU A 109 -28.18 3.10 1.77
N ILE A 110 -26.87 3.09 1.72
CA ILE A 110 -26.03 3.97 2.55
C ILE A 110 -26.24 5.43 2.12
N LEU A 111 -26.19 5.71 0.82
CA LEU A 111 -26.37 7.04 0.26
C LEU A 111 -27.77 7.59 0.54
N GLU A 112 -28.82 6.76 0.39
CA GLU A 112 -30.20 7.14 0.70
C GLU A 112 -30.37 7.53 2.18
N ASN A 113 -29.77 6.78 3.08
CA ASN A 113 -29.86 7.04 4.52
C ASN A 113 -29.07 8.28 4.95
N GLU A 114 -27.82 8.42 4.45
CA GLU A 114 -26.94 9.54 4.83
C GLU A 114 -27.43 10.89 4.31
N PHE A 115 -27.96 10.91 3.08
CA PHE A 115 -28.43 12.15 2.44
C PHE A 115 -29.92 12.39 2.56
N ASN A 116 -30.65 11.43 3.17
CA ASN A 116 -32.12 11.45 3.28
C ASN A 116 -32.79 11.69 1.92
N VAL A 117 -32.29 11.02 0.89
CA VAL A 117 -32.81 11.02 -0.48
C VAL A 117 -33.24 9.62 -0.85
N THR A 118 -34.12 9.48 -1.84
CA THR A 118 -34.46 8.19 -2.43
C THR A 118 -33.88 8.15 -3.84
N ILE A 119 -33.02 7.18 -4.12
CA ILE A 119 -32.44 7.00 -5.45
C ILE A 119 -33.35 6.03 -6.22
N THR A 120 -34.05 6.52 -7.22
CA THR A 120 -34.93 5.70 -8.05
C THR A 120 -34.18 5.07 -9.23
N ASP A 121 -34.78 4.06 -9.85
CA ASP A 121 -34.20 3.46 -11.07
C ASP A 121 -34.24 4.46 -12.25
N GLU A 122 -35.14 5.47 -12.19
CA GLU A 122 -35.19 6.59 -13.15
C GLU A 122 -34.00 7.54 -12.95
N ASP A 123 -33.59 7.78 -11.69
CA ASP A 123 -32.39 8.55 -11.35
C ASP A 123 -31.13 7.82 -11.82
N MET A 124 -31.07 6.49 -11.66
CA MET A 124 -29.94 5.69 -12.16
C MET A 124 -29.85 5.76 -13.68
N ASN A 125 -30.96 5.61 -14.40
CA ASN A 125 -30.98 5.78 -15.86
C ASN A 125 -30.60 7.21 -16.31
N HIS A 126 -30.94 8.23 -15.54
CA HIS A 126 -30.51 9.60 -15.80
C HIS A 126 -29.01 9.80 -15.56
N LEU A 127 -28.47 9.17 -14.53
CA LEU A 127 -27.04 9.18 -14.24
C LEU A 127 -26.25 8.48 -15.36
N GLU A 128 -26.79 7.39 -15.91
CA GLU A 128 -26.18 6.66 -17.04
C GLU A 128 -26.13 7.50 -18.33
N ASN A 129 -27.09 8.40 -18.54
CA ASN A 129 -27.30 8.99 -19.86
C ASN A 129 -26.91 10.47 -20.00
N GLU A 130 -26.88 11.30 -18.96
CA GLU A 130 -26.66 12.74 -19.15
C GLU A 130 -25.92 13.51 -18.04
N SER A 131 -26.11 13.19 -16.77
CA SER A 131 -25.62 14.04 -15.67
C SER A 131 -24.16 13.81 -15.30
N ILE A 132 -23.71 12.56 -15.36
CA ILE A 132 -22.32 12.13 -15.03
C ILE A 132 -21.39 12.52 -16.18
N ASP A 133 -21.83 12.35 -17.44
CA ASP A 133 -21.01 12.59 -18.65
C ASP A 133 -20.38 13.99 -18.63
N ASN A 134 -21.15 15.02 -18.35
CA ASN A 134 -20.64 16.40 -18.31
C ASN A 134 -19.60 16.67 -17.22
N LYS A 135 -19.68 15.98 -16.08
CA LYS A 135 -18.72 16.17 -14.98
C LYS A 135 -17.45 15.33 -15.21
N ILE A 136 -17.62 14.10 -15.68
CA ILE A 136 -16.50 13.20 -16.02
C ILE A 136 -15.74 13.77 -17.21
N MET A 137 -16.44 14.27 -18.26
CA MET A 137 -15.82 14.91 -19.41
C MET A 137 -14.92 16.08 -19.00
N LYS A 138 -15.35 16.92 -18.05
CA LYS A 138 -14.48 18.00 -17.52
C LYS A 138 -13.23 17.48 -16.84
N ILE A 139 -13.36 16.42 -16.02
CA ILE A 139 -12.20 15.80 -15.34
C ILE A 139 -11.25 15.23 -16.40
N THR A 140 -11.78 14.57 -17.41
CA THR A 140 -10.98 13.97 -18.49
C THR A 140 -10.29 15.05 -19.33
N GLU A 141 -10.97 16.15 -19.63
CA GLU A 141 -10.38 17.31 -20.32
C GLU A 141 -9.24 17.94 -19.51
N GLU A 142 -9.40 18.10 -18.19
CA GLU A 142 -8.34 18.59 -17.29
C GLU A 142 -7.14 17.63 -17.27
N ILE A 143 -7.37 16.31 -17.25
CA ILE A 143 -6.29 15.29 -17.32
C ILE A 143 -5.53 15.42 -18.64
N ILE A 144 -6.24 15.59 -19.77
CA ILE A 144 -5.63 15.76 -21.10
C ILE A 144 -4.82 17.06 -21.16
N GLU A 145 -5.31 18.13 -20.56
CA GLU A 145 -4.59 19.41 -20.50
C GLU A 145 -3.32 19.32 -19.68
N ILE A 146 -3.39 18.72 -18.47
CA ILE A 146 -2.24 18.43 -17.63
C ILE A 146 -1.22 17.57 -18.39
N LYS A 147 -1.68 16.52 -19.11
CA LYS A 147 -0.80 15.63 -19.90
C LYS A 147 0.00 16.38 -20.97
N LYS A 148 -0.60 17.42 -21.58
CA LYS A 148 0.08 18.23 -22.60
C LYS A 148 1.16 19.14 -21.98
N GLU A 149 0.96 19.59 -20.74
CA GLU A 149 1.87 20.48 -20.05
C GLU A 149 3.06 19.73 -19.39
N LEU A 150 2.92 18.40 -19.16
CA LEU A 150 3.96 17.59 -18.52
C LEU A 150 5.22 17.51 -19.40
N THR A 151 6.36 17.75 -18.77
CA THR A 151 7.69 17.49 -19.36
C THR A 151 7.95 15.99 -19.48
N ASP A 152 8.89 15.59 -20.37
CA ASP A 152 9.25 14.18 -20.53
C ASP A 152 9.75 13.54 -19.22
N THR A 153 10.42 14.32 -18.37
CA THR A 153 10.87 13.85 -17.05
C THR A 153 9.69 13.58 -16.13
N GLU A 154 8.70 14.45 -16.11
CA GLU A 154 7.48 14.26 -15.28
C GLU A 154 6.67 13.07 -15.75
N LYS A 155 6.51 12.89 -17.06
CA LYS A 155 5.88 11.69 -17.64
C LYS A 155 6.61 10.40 -17.25
N LEU A 156 7.95 10.42 -17.27
CA LEU A 156 8.75 9.28 -16.83
C LEU A 156 8.53 8.97 -15.34
N VAL A 157 8.51 10.01 -14.48
CA VAL A 157 8.25 9.86 -13.05
C VAL A 157 6.88 9.28 -12.80
N LEU A 158 5.84 9.78 -13.47
CA LEU A 158 4.48 9.24 -13.37
C LEU A 158 4.39 7.78 -13.82
N LYS A 159 5.07 7.43 -14.92
CA LYS A 159 5.12 6.04 -15.42
C LYS A 159 5.81 5.09 -14.42
N ILE A 160 6.93 5.50 -13.85
CA ILE A 160 7.61 4.74 -12.79
C ILE A 160 6.68 4.58 -11.58
N TYR A 161 6.01 5.65 -11.20
CA TYR A 161 5.09 5.68 -10.10
C TYR A 161 3.89 4.73 -10.33
N SER A 162 3.20 4.84 -11.47
CA SER A 162 2.09 3.96 -11.87
C SER A 162 2.52 2.48 -11.84
N TYR A 163 3.71 2.17 -12.34
CA TYR A 163 4.26 0.81 -12.27
C TYR A 163 4.47 0.34 -10.82
N LEU A 164 5.04 1.19 -9.96
CA LEU A 164 5.31 0.84 -8.55
C LEU A 164 4.04 0.54 -7.74
N ILE A 165 2.92 1.22 -8.02
CA ILE A 165 1.65 0.97 -7.34
C ILE A 165 0.83 -0.16 -7.95
N SER A 166 1.21 -0.66 -9.12
CA SER A 166 0.46 -1.68 -9.85
C SER A 166 0.41 -3.02 -9.11
N ASN A 167 -0.70 -3.73 -9.26
CA ASN A 167 -0.85 -5.09 -8.74
C ASN A 167 0.19 -6.05 -9.34
N THR A 168 0.56 -5.84 -10.61
CA THR A 168 1.59 -6.62 -11.30
C THR A 168 2.93 -6.51 -10.58
N PHE A 169 3.36 -5.29 -10.22
CA PHE A 169 4.58 -5.06 -9.46
C PHE A 169 4.54 -5.76 -8.10
N ARG A 170 3.42 -5.66 -7.36
CA ARG A 170 3.26 -6.31 -6.05
C ARG A 170 3.34 -7.83 -6.14
N ILE A 171 2.66 -8.44 -7.12
CA ILE A 171 2.73 -9.89 -7.35
C ILE A 171 4.16 -10.31 -7.66
N LEU A 172 4.87 -9.56 -8.49
CA LEU A 172 6.25 -9.84 -8.85
C LEU A 172 7.19 -9.72 -7.65
N MET A 173 6.98 -8.73 -6.77
CA MET A 173 7.74 -8.60 -5.51
C MET A 173 7.46 -9.75 -4.56
N ILE A 174 6.19 -10.16 -4.38
CA ILE A 174 5.81 -11.31 -3.54
C ILE A 174 6.46 -12.60 -4.05
N LEU A 175 6.41 -12.85 -5.35
CA LEU A 175 7.06 -14.01 -5.96
C LEU A 175 8.58 -13.99 -5.76
N SER A 176 9.21 -12.83 -5.92
CA SER A 176 10.66 -12.66 -5.71
C SER A 176 11.05 -12.89 -4.25
N ILE A 177 10.24 -12.43 -3.30
CA ILE A 177 10.42 -12.69 -1.87
C ILE A 177 10.33 -14.21 -1.60
N MET A 178 9.32 -14.88 -2.15
CA MET A 178 9.15 -16.33 -1.98
C MET A 178 10.34 -17.12 -2.53
N ILE A 179 10.82 -16.80 -3.73
CA ILE A 179 12.01 -17.43 -4.33
C ILE A 179 13.24 -17.22 -3.44
N THR A 180 13.46 -15.98 -2.96
CA THR A 180 14.61 -15.65 -2.10
C THR A 180 14.57 -16.44 -0.78
N LEU A 181 13.39 -16.58 -0.18
CA LEU A 181 13.20 -17.37 1.04
C LEU A 181 13.46 -18.86 0.79
N ILE A 182 13.00 -19.41 -0.34
CA ILE A 182 13.28 -20.81 -0.72
C ILE A 182 14.79 -21.03 -0.89
N LEU A 183 15.50 -20.13 -1.56
CA LEU A 183 16.95 -20.20 -1.72
C LEU A 183 17.69 -20.17 -0.37
N LEU A 184 17.24 -19.33 0.57
CA LEU A 184 17.78 -19.27 1.93
C LEU A 184 17.53 -20.58 2.70
N CYS A 185 16.35 -21.19 2.57
CA CYS A 185 16.03 -22.48 3.17
C CYS A 185 16.92 -23.62 2.62
N LEU A 186 17.13 -23.64 1.30
CA LEU A 186 18.01 -24.62 0.64
C LEU A 186 19.46 -24.47 1.10
N LEU A 187 19.95 -23.24 1.24
CA LEU A 187 21.28 -22.95 1.74
C LEU A 187 21.50 -23.44 3.18
N GLU A 188 20.52 -23.30 4.05
CA GLU A 188 20.59 -23.69 5.46
C GLU A 188 20.18 -25.16 5.69
N LYS A 189 19.62 -25.84 4.69
CA LYS A 189 19.06 -27.19 4.81
C LYS A 189 18.02 -27.33 5.91
N ASN A 190 17.28 -26.26 6.19
CA ASN A 190 16.25 -26.22 7.23
C ASN A 190 15.03 -25.45 6.70
N ALA A 191 13.91 -26.13 6.60
CA ALA A 191 12.66 -25.57 6.05
C ALA A 191 12.07 -24.45 6.89
N TRP A 192 12.36 -24.36 8.19
CA TRP A 192 11.80 -23.37 9.09
C TRP A 192 12.58 -22.05 9.15
N VAL A 193 13.74 -21.99 8.54
CA VAL A 193 14.63 -20.83 8.58
C VAL A 193 14.05 -19.62 7.88
N TRP A 194 13.09 -19.79 6.95
CA TRP A 194 12.42 -18.67 6.28
C TRP A 194 11.75 -17.70 7.26
N ILE A 195 11.15 -18.23 8.37
CA ILE A 195 10.52 -17.37 9.40
C ILE A 195 11.54 -16.42 9.98
N LYS A 196 12.72 -16.94 10.35
CA LYS A 196 13.82 -16.14 10.90
C LYS A 196 14.24 -15.03 9.93
N TYR A 197 14.46 -15.36 8.67
CA TYR A 197 14.96 -14.40 7.70
C TYR A 197 13.89 -13.38 7.29
N LEU A 198 12.66 -13.82 7.15
CA LEU A 198 11.54 -12.93 6.90
C LEU A 198 11.40 -11.91 8.04
N THR A 199 11.36 -12.39 9.29
CA THR A 199 11.22 -11.50 10.45
C THR A 199 12.39 -10.54 10.61
N GLN A 200 13.63 -11.03 10.44
CA GLN A 200 14.82 -10.16 10.48
C GLN A 200 14.77 -9.09 9.40
N SER A 201 14.45 -9.44 8.16
CA SER A 201 14.36 -8.49 7.05
C SER A 201 13.23 -7.49 7.26
N THR A 202 12.07 -7.91 7.79
CA THR A 202 10.96 -7.00 8.11
C THR A 202 11.30 -6.03 9.24
N ILE A 203 12.10 -6.44 10.25
CA ILE A 203 12.62 -5.53 11.29
C ILE A 203 13.50 -4.44 10.65
N PHE A 204 14.44 -4.81 9.78
CA PHE A 204 15.31 -3.84 9.10
C PHE A 204 14.50 -2.90 8.21
N THR A 205 13.51 -3.42 7.49
CA THR A 205 12.59 -2.60 6.69
C THR A 205 11.80 -1.63 7.56
N GLY A 206 11.23 -2.09 8.68
CA GLY A 206 10.47 -1.25 9.61
C GLY A 206 11.32 -0.11 10.21
N ILE A 207 12.56 -0.40 10.61
CA ILE A 207 13.52 0.61 11.07
C ILE A 207 13.84 1.59 9.94
N GLY A 208 14.02 1.10 8.71
CA GLY A 208 14.22 1.92 7.52
C GLY A 208 13.07 2.90 7.28
N PHE A 209 11.83 2.45 7.41
CA PHE A 209 10.64 3.31 7.30
C PHE A 209 10.61 4.42 8.36
N ILE A 210 10.96 4.11 9.61
CA ILE A 210 11.05 5.11 10.66
C ILE A 210 12.13 6.14 10.33
N ALA A 211 13.31 5.69 9.87
CA ALA A 211 14.41 6.57 9.51
C ALA A 211 14.06 7.48 8.30
N ILE A 212 13.44 6.91 7.25
CA ILE A 212 12.98 7.68 6.08
C ILE A 212 11.91 8.70 6.50
N SER A 213 10.95 8.30 7.33
CA SER A 213 9.91 9.20 7.84
C SER A 213 10.51 10.40 8.61
N MET A 214 11.52 10.16 9.45
CA MET A 214 12.23 11.23 10.16
C MET A 214 13.01 12.14 9.20
N ALA A 215 13.69 11.57 8.20
CA ALA A 215 14.44 12.33 7.20
C ALA A 215 13.52 13.21 6.35
N VAL A 216 12.39 12.66 5.86
CA VAL A 216 11.39 13.42 5.08
C VAL A 216 10.80 14.55 5.93
N LYS A 217 10.44 14.26 7.19
CA LYS A 217 9.95 15.30 8.12
C LYS A 217 10.96 16.45 8.27
N TYR A 218 12.24 16.13 8.42
CA TYR A 218 13.30 17.13 8.53
C TYR A 218 13.43 17.94 7.23
N ILE A 219 13.43 17.31 6.07
CA ILE A 219 13.51 17.97 4.76
C ILE A 219 12.30 18.89 4.55
N VAL A 220 11.08 18.44 4.85
CA VAL A 220 9.86 19.26 4.72
C VAL A 220 9.88 20.46 5.67
N GLN A 221 10.41 20.29 6.89
CA GLN A 221 10.54 21.41 7.83
C GLN A 221 11.57 22.46 7.39
N VAL A 222 12.63 22.04 6.69
CA VAL A 222 13.71 22.94 6.20
C VAL A 222 13.33 23.58 4.86
N SER A 223 12.59 22.87 4.01
CA SER A 223 12.09 23.42 2.76
C SER A 223 10.88 24.31 3.01
N THR A 224 10.93 25.55 2.56
CA THR A 224 9.88 26.59 2.70
C THR A 224 8.53 26.25 2.05
N TYR A 225 8.32 25.01 1.61
CA TYR A 225 7.05 24.51 1.06
C TYR A 225 6.09 24.06 2.18
N ASN A 226 5.69 25.02 3.00
CA ASN A 226 4.70 24.83 4.07
C ASN A 226 3.27 24.50 3.60
N SER A 227 3.04 24.29 2.31
CA SER A 227 1.72 24.05 1.75
C SER A 227 1.30 22.58 1.65
N LEU A 228 2.23 21.63 1.76
CA LEU A 228 1.96 20.21 1.72
C LEU A 228 2.12 19.61 3.12
N SER A 229 1.04 19.54 3.88
CA SER A 229 1.00 18.76 5.13
C SER A 229 0.88 17.27 4.81
N ILE A 230 1.95 16.65 4.30
CA ILE A 230 1.99 15.20 4.13
C ILE A 230 1.96 14.58 5.53
N ASN A 231 0.98 13.73 5.80
CA ASN A 231 0.86 13.06 7.10
C ASN A 231 1.88 11.94 7.25
N ILE A 232 3.15 12.32 7.39
CA ILE A 232 4.31 11.42 7.52
C ILE A 232 4.22 10.56 8.79
N SER A 233 3.38 10.94 9.75
CA SER A 233 3.21 10.19 11.00
C SER A 233 2.67 8.78 10.75
N LYS A 234 1.80 8.58 9.74
CA LYS A 234 1.30 7.26 9.35
C LYS A 234 2.44 6.35 8.84
N MET A 235 3.37 6.88 8.06
CA MET A 235 4.52 6.12 7.58
C MET A 235 5.42 5.64 8.73
N SER A 236 5.68 6.50 9.72
CA SER A 236 6.41 6.13 10.93
C SER A 236 5.67 5.05 11.73
N LEU A 237 4.35 5.17 11.86
CA LEU A 237 3.50 4.20 12.55
C LEU A 237 3.57 2.81 11.88
N TYR A 238 3.51 2.72 10.55
CA TYR A 238 3.71 1.47 9.82
C TYR A 238 5.09 0.85 10.12
N GLY A 239 6.14 1.65 10.13
CA GLY A 239 7.48 1.19 10.49
C GLY A 239 7.54 0.61 11.91
N VAL A 240 6.89 1.25 12.88
CA VAL A 240 6.79 0.76 14.27
C VAL A 240 6.01 -0.55 14.33
N ILE A 241 4.84 -0.63 13.70
CA ILE A 241 4.01 -1.85 13.66
C ILE A 241 4.79 -3.01 13.03
N MET A 242 5.45 -2.80 11.89
CA MET A 242 6.27 -3.81 11.22
C MET A 242 7.40 -4.30 12.14
N THR A 243 8.07 -3.40 12.82
CA THR A 243 9.19 -3.75 13.72
C THR A 243 8.69 -4.56 14.92
N LEU A 244 7.64 -4.10 15.60
CA LEU A 244 7.11 -4.77 16.80
C LEU A 244 6.50 -6.14 16.48
N SER A 245 5.69 -6.25 15.43
CA SER A 245 5.10 -7.53 15.00
C SER A 245 6.18 -8.55 14.61
N SER A 246 7.23 -8.10 13.92
CA SER A 246 8.35 -8.97 13.55
C SER A 246 9.20 -9.38 14.75
N LEU A 247 9.43 -8.50 15.71
CA LEU A 247 10.10 -8.86 16.96
C LEU A 247 9.33 -9.93 17.73
N PHE A 248 8.00 -9.80 17.79
CA PHE A 248 7.13 -10.79 18.43
C PHE A 248 7.24 -12.15 17.72
N LEU A 249 7.13 -12.20 16.40
CA LEU A 249 7.27 -13.43 15.63
C LEU A 249 8.67 -14.05 15.75
N LEU A 250 9.74 -13.24 15.79
CA LEU A 250 11.11 -13.70 15.99
C LEU A 250 11.27 -14.33 17.38
N THR A 251 10.63 -13.79 18.39
CA THR A 251 10.64 -14.34 19.76
C THR A 251 9.96 -15.71 19.79
N ILE A 252 8.79 -15.84 19.17
CA ILE A 252 8.07 -17.13 19.06
C ILE A 252 8.94 -18.15 18.31
N TYR A 253 9.54 -17.77 17.18
CA TYR A 253 10.43 -18.64 16.44
C TYR A 253 11.60 -19.13 17.30
N THR A 254 12.21 -18.24 18.07
CA THR A 254 13.36 -18.57 18.92
C THR A 254 12.98 -19.58 20.01
N ILE A 255 11.81 -19.41 20.64
CA ILE A 255 11.28 -20.33 21.66
C ILE A 255 11.04 -21.71 21.03
N ILE A 256 10.37 -21.78 19.88
CA ILE A 256 10.08 -23.06 19.17
C ILE A 256 11.39 -23.75 18.76
N ALA A 257 12.33 -23.01 18.17
CA ALA A 257 13.61 -23.54 17.73
C ALA A 257 14.43 -24.09 18.90
N HIS A 258 14.39 -23.43 20.08
CA HIS A 258 15.06 -23.89 21.28
C HIS A 258 14.42 -25.16 21.85
N ALA A 259 13.09 -25.22 21.86
CA ALA A 259 12.36 -26.41 22.32
C ALA A 259 12.63 -27.63 21.44
N HIS A 260 12.69 -27.40 20.11
CA HIS A 260 12.99 -28.48 19.16
C HIS A 260 14.42 -29.01 19.33
N LYS A 261 15.40 -28.15 19.50
CA LYS A 261 16.78 -28.49 19.73
C LYS A 261 16.98 -29.27 21.05
N LYS A 262 16.26 -28.89 22.10
CA LYS A 262 16.26 -29.58 23.38
C LYS A 262 15.75 -31.02 23.24
N LYS A 263 14.65 -31.24 22.51
CA LYS A 263 14.07 -32.56 22.22
C LYS A 263 15.03 -33.45 21.42
N GLU A 264 15.72 -32.89 20.42
CA GLU A 264 16.73 -33.63 19.65
C GLU A 264 17.89 -34.15 20.55
N LEU A 265 18.42 -33.27 21.43
CA LEU A 265 19.45 -33.60 22.38
C LEU A 265 18.99 -34.69 23.39
N GLU A 266 17.76 -34.60 23.89
CA GLU A 266 17.21 -35.65 24.79
C GLU A 266 17.06 -36.99 24.09
N ASN A 267 16.66 -37.00 22.81
CA ASN A 267 16.57 -38.23 22.01
C ASN A 267 17.95 -38.82 21.70
N GLU A 268 18.97 -38.02 21.41
CA GLU A 268 20.34 -38.47 21.23
C GLU A 268 20.88 -39.11 22.52
N ILE A 269 20.72 -38.48 23.67
CA ILE A 269 21.15 -38.99 24.97
C ILE A 269 20.44 -40.31 25.31
N ASN A 270 19.15 -40.44 24.97
CA ASN A 270 18.41 -41.70 25.24
C ASN A 270 18.78 -42.82 24.26
N SER A 271 19.23 -42.49 23.04
CA SER A 271 19.70 -43.49 22.08
C SER A 271 21.12 -44.02 22.37
N GLU A 272 21.92 -43.21 23.08
CA GLU A 272 23.30 -43.61 23.50
C GLU A 272 23.36 -44.36 24.82
N LYS A 273 22.25 -44.51 25.56
CA LYS A 273 22.24 -45.40 26.73
C LYS A 273 22.33 -46.84 26.27
N PRO A 274 23.47 -47.55 26.54
CA PRO A 274 23.58 -48.94 26.18
C PRO A 274 22.52 -49.72 26.95
N ASN A 275 21.86 -50.66 26.25
CA ASN A 275 21.00 -51.66 26.85
C ASN A 275 21.80 -52.40 27.95
N GLN A 276 21.82 -51.86 29.16
CA GLN A 276 22.18 -52.60 30.34
C GLN A 276 20.98 -53.46 30.72
N GLY A 277 20.75 -54.48 29.93
CA GLY A 277 19.78 -55.53 30.14
C GLY A 277 20.46 -56.83 30.35
N VAL A 278 20.56 -57.23 31.59
CA VAL A 278 20.57 -58.55 32.18
C VAL A 278 21.50 -59.60 31.55
#